data_83a067be6e6adbe70e9a88ac1a520d49
#
_entry.id   83a067be6e6adbe70e9a88ac1a520d49
#
_cell.length_a   1.000
_cell.length_b   1.000
_cell.length_c   1.000
_cell.angle_alpha   90.00
_cell.angle_beta   90.00
_cell.angle_gamma   90.00
#
_symmetry.space_group_name_H-M   'P 1'
#
loop_
_entity.id
_entity.type
_entity.pdbx_description
1 polymer ?
#
loop_
_entity_poly.entity_id
_entity_poly.type
_entity_poly.pdbx_seq_one_letter_code
_entity_poly.pdbx_strand_id
1 'polypeptide(L)'
;MMSYKSIMQTFLILFILAVSLQPSGSQSEMADDDLEIIEIIEPSWLLVTTISPSYSSDLVADFKALTGSQEFPDHLMAEDAEKAEGDFDVSLYFTVLDRLSMTGGRVLDYVYDYAGIGGAPVLYARKAVAPPYRNYSEYIAADSAVKPEVREDYYLRYIETDGTPEGFFQLALLLIQGEQFYQFWHAAYNDDAIVSDLEDARASLGGGLFGADEPTVEALLADLGKFDLAPVVSMSGDLVKVEVVIFTDWGGFVRRSIVMEKELPHLILEERSEVLVPYDCGIMF
;
A
#
# COMPACT_ATOMS: atom_id res chain seq x y z
N MET A 1 27.71 -0.62 2.20
CA MET A 1 26.69 -0.94 3.18
C MET A 1 25.81 0.29 3.33
N MET A 2 24.82 0.44 2.45
CA MET A 2 23.87 1.57 2.46
C MET A 2 22.67 1.16 3.29
N SER A 3 22.32 1.97 4.28
CA SER A 3 21.23 1.74 5.22
C SER A 3 19.86 1.77 4.49
N TYR A 4 19.09 0.69 4.62
CA TYR A 4 17.71 0.56 4.10
C TYR A 4 16.74 1.63 4.63
N LYS A 5 17.07 2.31 5.72
CA LYS A 5 16.35 3.51 6.19
C LYS A 5 16.30 4.66 5.19
N SER A 6 17.13 4.61 4.14
CA SER A 6 17.17 5.64 3.09
C SER A 6 16.12 5.46 2.00
N ILE A 7 15.47 4.31 1.90
CA ILE A 7 14.52 4.04 0.80
C ILE A 7 13.09 4.34 1.23
N MET A 8 12.71 4.13 2.49
CA MET A 8 11.38 4.48 2.99
C MET A 8 11.18 5.96 3.36
N GLN A 9 12.25 6.76 3.48
CA GLN A 9 12.15 8.19 3.78
C GLN A 9 12.27 9.12 2.55
N THR A 10 12.40 8.58 1.35
CA THR A 10 12.64 9.41 0.14
C THR A 10 11.35 9.81 -0.60
N PHE A 11 10.16 9.45 -0.10
CA PHE A 11 8.90 9.85 -0.72
C PHE A 11 8.29 11.15 -0.17
N LEU A 12 8.93 11.82 0.77
CA LEU A 12 8.40 13.08 1.30
C LEU A 12 9.40 14.20 1.19
N ILE A 13 10.01 14.52 0.12
CA ILE A 13 10.65 15.84 -0.15
C ILE A 13 11.18 15.78 -1.60
N LEU A 14 10.40 16.22 -2.54
CA LEU A 14 10.94 16.79 -3.76
C LEU A 14 9.93 17.72 -4.44
N PHE A 15 9.62 18.80 -3.78
CA PHE A 15 9.18 20.02 -4.45
C PHE A 15 9.57 21.22 -3.59
N ILE A 16 10.85 21.55 -3.52
CA ILE A 16 11.38 22.91 -3.27
C ILE A 16 12.90 22.86 -3.49
N LEU A 17 13.35 23.82 -4.31
CA LEU A 17 14.72 24.32 -4.52
C LEU A 17 15.53 23.70 -5.65
N ALA A 18 15.25 24.20 -6.85
CA ALA A 18 16.33 24.57 -7.76
C ALA A 18 16.67 26.05 -7.52
N VAL A 19 17.62 26.32 -6.65
CA VAL A 19 18.29 27.61 -6.62
C VAL A 19 19.68 27.41 -7.19
N SER A 20 19.85 27.88 -8.42
CA SER A 20 21.13 27.98 -9.11
C SER A 20 22.04 28.99 -8.42
N LEU A 21 23.23 28.56 -8.02
CA LEU A 21 24.35 29.45 -7.74
C LEU A 21 24.90 29.95 -9.07
N GLN A 22 24.76 31.25 -9.34
CA GLN A 22 25.56 31.96 -10.32
C GLN A 22 26.30 33.12 -9.66
N PRO A 23 27.54 33.43 -10.08
CA PRO A 23 28.36 34.47 -9.45
C PRO A 23 28.05 35.87 -10.00
N SER A 24 28.08 36.79 -9.08
CA SER A 24 28.22 38.24 -9.16
C SER A 24 28.34 38.95 -10.53
N GLY A 25 27.41 39.86 -10.77
CA GLY A 25 27.57 40.93 -11.76
C GLY A 25 26.27 41.65 -12.10
N SER A 26 26.17 42.92 -11.65
CA SER A 26 25.21 43.97 -12.00
C SER A 26 23.83 43.93 -11.32
N GLN A 27 23.62 44.98 -10.53
CA GLN A 27 22.30 45.42 -10.04
C GLN A 27 21.41 45.77 -11.23
N SER A 28 20.31 45.03 -11.34
CA SER A 28 19.09 45.48 -11.99
C SER A 28 17.94 45.23 -11.01
N GLU A 29 17.12 46.26 -10.84
CA GLU A 29 15.88 46.21 -10.07
C GLU A 29 15.10 44.93 -10.45
N MET A 30 15.01 44.00 -9.51
CA MET A 30 14.10 42.90 -9.64
C MET A 30 12.70 43.43 -9.28
N ALA A 31 11.82 43.40 -10.28
CA ALA A 31 10.39 43.52 -10.08
C ALA A 31 9.94 42.46 -9.05
N ASP A 32 9.08 42.86 -8.12
CA ASP A 32 8.33 41.97 -7.28
C ASP A 32 7.51 41.03 -8.19
N ASP A 33 8.07 39.85 -8.48
CA ASP A 33 7.28 38.76 -9.06
C ASP A 33 6.30 38.32 -7.99
N ASP A 34 5.05 38.73 -8.19
CA ASP A 34 3.88 38.24 -7.44
C ASP A 34 3.94 36.69 -7.46
N LEU A 35 4.43 36.12 -6.38
CA LEU A 35 4.24 34.69 -6.12
C LEU A 35 2.74 34.45 -5.99
N GLU A 36 2.14 33.97 -7.08
CA GLU A 36 0.76 33.51 -7.08
C GLU A 36 0.68 32.37 -6.07
N ILE A 37 0.15 32.65 -4.88
CA ILE A 37 -0.15 31.63 -3.88
C ILE A 37 -1.30 30.82 -4.49
N ILE A 38 -0.97 29.67 -5.07
CA ILE A 38 -1.98 28.69 -5.48
C ILE A 38 -2.59 28.18 -4.19
N GLU A 39 -3.74 28.75 -3.83
CA GLU A 39 -4.58 28.23 -2.75
C GLU A 39 -5.04 26.84 -3.17
N ILE A 40 -4.46 25.81 -2.55
CA ILE A 40 -4.91 24.42 -2.77
C ILE A 40 -6.29 24.34 -2.10
N ILE A 41 -7.33 24.55 -2.90
CA ILE A 41 -8.72 24.36 -2.46
C ILE A 41 -8.89 22.86 -2.24
N GLU A 42 -9.01 22.46 -0.96
CA GLU A 42 -9.41 21.09 -0.63
C GLU A 42 -10.74 20.77 -1.34
N PRO A 43 -10.83 19.63 -2.05
CA PRO A 43 -12.07 19.27 -2.71
C PRO A 43 -13.19 19.15 -1.69
N SER A 44 -14.35 19.75 -1.99
CA SER A 44 -15.54 19.59 -1.16
C SER A 44 -16.04 18.15 -1.35
N TRP A 45 -15.87 17.31 -0.33
CA TRP A 45 -16.34 15.93 -0.32
C TRP A 45 -17.87 15.90 -0.28
N LEU A 46 -18.51 15.43 -1.35
CA LEU A 46 -19.96 15.43 -1.52
C LEU A 46 -20.64 14.25 -0.83
N LEU A 47 -19.96 13.12 -0.76
CA LEU A 47 -20.41 11.90 -0.11
C LEU A 47 -19.31 11.43 0.83
N VAL A 48 -19.62 11.28 2.10
CA VAL A 48 -18.71 10.68 3.09
C VAL A 48 -19.42 9.47 3.68
N THR A 49 -18.80 8.31 3.55
CA THR A 49 -19.33 7.02 4.01
C THR A 49 -18.35 6.39 4.99
N THR A 50 -18.82 6.12 6.20
CA THR A 50 -18.09 5.26 7.13
C THR A 50 -18.38 3.80 6.78
N ILE A 51 -17.34 3.04 6.51
CA ILE A 51 -17.44 1.60 6.30
C ILE A 51 -17.70 0.94 7.65
N SER A 52 -18.67 0.02 7.70
CA SER A 52 -18.98 -0.69 8.95
C SER A 52 -17.72 -1.42 9.47
N PRO A 53 -17.33 -1.24 10.74
CA PRO A 53 -16.20 -1.97 11.31
C PRO A 53 -16.33 -3.49 11.13
N SER A 54 -17.52 -4.07 11.37
CA SER A 54 -17.72 -5.51 11.18
C SER A 54 -17.50 -5.95 9.73
N TYR A 55 -17.99 -5.20 8.73
CA TYR A 55 -17.72 -5.51 7.33
C TYR A 55 -16.23 -5.41 7.01
N SER A 56 -15.56 -4.37 7.50
CA SER A 56 -14.13 -4.18 7.27
C SER A 56 -13.31 -5.30 7.92
N SER A 57 -13.56 -5.62 9.20
CA SER A 57 -12.86 -6.67 9.94
C SER A 57 -13.06 -8.04 9.31
N ASP A 58 -14.29 -8.40 8.93
CA ASP A 58 -14.59 -9.67 8.26
C ASP A 58 -13.85 -9.77 6.92
N LEU A 59 -13.89 -8.71 6.09
CA LEU A 59 -13.23 -8.68 4.79
C LEU A 59 -11.70 -8.79 4.92
N VAL A 60 -11.10 -8.04 5.85
CA VAL A 60 -9.66 -8.09 6.12
C VAL A 60 -9.25 -9.47 6.62
N ALA A 61 -10.06 -10.08 7.51
CA ALA A 61 -9.81 -11.43 8.01
C ALA A 61 -9.88 -12.48 6.89
N ASP A 62 -10.89 -12.41 6.02
CA ASP A 62 -11.03 -13.33 4.88
C ASP A 62 -9.87 -13.16 3.88
N PHE A 63 -9.47 -11.92 3.60
CA PHE A 63 -8.33 -11.64 2.73
C PHE A 63 -7.02 -12.17 3.33
N LYS A 64 -6.79 -11.95 4.63
CA LYS A 64 -5.63 -12.47 5.36
C LYS A 64 -5.65 -14.00 5.44
N ALA A 65 -6.82 -14.63 5.61
CA ALA A 65 -6.94 -16.10 5.59
C ALA A 65 -6.55 -16.67 4.23
N LEU A 66 -6.88 -15.98 3.14
CA LEU A 66 -6.49 -16.38 1.78
C LEU A 66 -4.98 -16.28 1.57
N THR A 67 -4.33 -15.18 1.99
CA THR A 67 -2.90 -14.93 1.79
C THR A 67 -2.02 -15.63 2.81
N GLY A 68 -2.40 -15.65 4.08
CA GLY A 68 -1.62 -16.16 5.20
C GLY A 68 -1.69 -17.68 5.37
N SER A 69 -2.64 -18.37 4.70
CA SER A 69 -2.72 -19.85 4.73
C SER A 69 -1.67 -20.53 3.85
N GLN A 70 -0.89 -19.76 3.09
CA GLN A 70 0.08 -20.26 2.14
C GLN A 70 1.41 -20.56 2.83
N GLU A 71 1.82 -21.84 2.86
CA GLU A 71 3.15 -22.21 3.29
C GLU A 71 4.18 -21.65 2.29
N PHE A 72 5.25 -21.05 2.81
CA PHE A 72 6.30 -20.47 1.96
C PHE A 72 7.01 -21.57 1.15
N PRO A 73 7.02 -21.50 -0.19
CA PRO A 73 7.63 -22.54 -1.01
C PRO A 73 9.15 -22.40 -1.03
N ASP A 74 9.86 -23.47 -0.65
CA ASP A 74 11.33 -23.50 -0.60
C ASP A 74 12.01 -23.11 -1.93
N HIS A 75 11.37 -23.41 -3.08
CA HIS A 75 11.93 -23.08 -4.39
C HIS A 75 11.99 -21.60 -4.68
N LEU A 76 11.20 -20.77 -3.94
CA LEU A 76 11.26 -19.31 -4.06
C LEU A 76 12.47 -18.70 -3.34
N MET A 77 13.22 -19.45 -2.54
CA MET A 77 14.46 -19.00 -1.91
C MET A 77 15.67 -19.10 -2.88
N ALA A 78 15.48 -18.70 -4.10
CA ALA A 78 16.54 -18.70 -5.09
C ALA A 78 16.52 -17.42 -5.92
N GLU A 79 17.70 -16.95 -6.31
CA GLU A 79 17.80 -15.86 -7.28
C GLU A 79 17.11 -16.31 -8.58
N ASP A 80 16.27 -15.43 -9.15
CA ASP A 80 15.45 -15.75 -10.32
C ASP A 80 14.49 -16.96 -10.15
N ALA A 81 13.96 -17.14 -8.95
CA ALA A 81 12.96 -18.17 -8.68
C ALA A 81 11.78 -18.11 -9.65
N GLU A 82 11.37 -19.26 -10.15
CA GLU A 82 10.21 -19.41 -11.03
C GLU A 82 9.03 -19.95 -10.23
N LYS A 83 7.83 -19.46 -10.51
CA LYS A 83 6.60 -20.03 -9.95
C LYS A 83 6.44 -21.48 -10.42
N ALA A 84 5.96 -22.32 -9.51
CA ALA A 84 5.64 -23.72 -9.77
C ALA A 84 4.13 -23.96 -9.80
N GLU A 85 3.72 -25.09 -10.33
CA GLU A 85 2.35 -25.58 -10.22
C GLU A 85 2.02 -25.83 -8.73
N GLY A 86 0.97 -25.20 -8.24
CA GLY A 86 0.55 -25.29 -6.84
C GLY A 86 0.95 -24.08 -6.00
N ASP A 87 1.75 -23.14 -6.52
CA ASP A 87 1.97 -21.86 -5.87
C ASP A 87 0.67 -21.03 -5.84
N PHE A 88 0.63 -20.07 -4.92
CA PHE A 88 -0.55 -19.24 -4.70
C PHE A 88 -1.03 -18.56 -6.00
N ASP A 89 -2.33 -18.68 -6.26
CA ASP A 89 -2.99 -18.03 -7.39
C ASP A 89 -3.64 -16.71 -6.93
N VAL A 90 -2.99 -15.59 -7.23
CA VAL A 90 -3.47 -14.25 -6.87
C VAL A 90 -4.80 -13.87 -7.52
N SER A 91 -5.27 -14.60 -8.53
CA SER A 91 -6.61 -14.38 -9.10
C SER A 91 -7.72 -14.70 -8.10
N LEU A 92 -7.43 -15.51 -7.08
CA LEU A 92 -8.34 -15.80 -5.97
C LEU A 92 -8.69 -14.57 -5.13
N TYR A 93 -7.92 -13.49 -5.20
CA TYR A 93 -8.26 -12.23 -4.54
C TYR A 93 -9.67 -11.75 -4.89
N PHE A 94 -10.09 -11.91 -6.13
CA PHE A 94 -11.42 -11.48 -6.58
C PHE A 94 -12.57 -12.37 -6.10
N THR A 95 -12.26 -13.45 -5.38
CA THR A 95 -13.29 -14.25 -4.66
C THR A 95 -13.64 -13.64 -3.30
N VAL A 96 -12.74 -12.85 -2.75
CA VAL A 96 -12.91 -12.11 -1.48
C VAL A 96 -13.18 -10.64 -1.76
N LEU A 97 -12.41 -10.02 -2.66
CA LEU A 97 -12.58 -8.63 -3.11
C LEU A 97 -13.58 -8.61 -4.29
N ASP A 98 -14.81 -8.97 -4.01
CA ASP A 98 -15.87 -9.24 -4.99
C ASP A 98 -16.41 -8.00 -5.73
N ARG A 99 -16.02 -6.80 -5.25
CA ARG A 99 -16.34 -5.51 -5.88
C ARG A 99 -15.23 -5.00 -6.81
N LEU A 100 -14.17 -5.81 -6.96
CA LEU A 100 -13.08 -5.53 -7.88
C LEU A 100 -13.11 -6.50 -9.05
N SER A 101 -12.64 -6.03 -10.19
CA SER A 101 -12.45 -6.87 -11.38
C SER A 101 -11.27 -6.42 -12.21
N MET A 102 -10.69 -7.37 -12.97
CA MET A 102 -9.68 -7.06 -13.97
C MET A 102 -10.30 -6.63 -15.28
N THR A 103 -9.78 -5.56 -15.89
CA THR A 103 -10.27 -5.02 -17.17
C THR A 103 -9.30 -5.30 -18.32
N GLY A 104 -9.69 -4.94 -19.54
CA GLY A 104 -8.82 -4.98 -20.72
C GLY A 104 -8.35 -6.38 -21.12
N GLY A 105 -9.05 -7.46 -20.71
CA GLY A 105 -8.65 -8.83 -20.99
C GLY A 105 -7.35 -9.23 -20.28
N ARG A 106 -7.08 -8.59 -19.14
CA ARG A 106 -5.93 -8.89 -18.30
C ARG A 106 -6.32 -9.77 -17.13
N VAL A 107 -5.32 -10.42 -16.54
CA VAL A 107 -5.40 -11.19 -15.31
C VAL A 107 -4.29 -10.72 -14.36
N LEU A 108 -4.57 -10.78 -13.07
CA LEU A 108 -3.58 -10.52 -12.04
C LEU A 108 -2.62 -11.71 -11.95
N ASP A 109 -1.34 -11.41 -11.84
CA ASP A 109 -0.28 -12.40 -11.69
C ASP A 109 0.85 -11.82 -10.84
N TYR A 110 1.84 -12.62 -10.48
CA TYR A 110 3.01 -12.13 -9.75
C TYR A 110 4.30 -12.83 -10.21
N VAL A 111 5.41 -12.17 -9.96
CA VAL A 111 6.76 -12.73 -9.91
C VAL A 111 7.30 -12.62 -8.49
N TYR A 112 8.33 -13.40 -8.16
CA TYR A 112 8.93 -13.36 -6.84
C TYR A 112 10.30 -12.69 -6.90
N ASP A 113 10.48 -11.59 -6.15
CA ASP A 113 11.77 -10.90 -6.01
C ASP A 113 12.49 -11.44 -4.76
N TYR A 114 13.58 -12.17 -4.96
CA TYR A 114 14.41 -12.70 -3.90
C TYR A 114 15.82 -12.09 -3.95
N ALA A 115 16.17 -11.35 -2.91
CA ALA A 115 17.46 -10.66 -2.79
C ALA A 115 18.40 -11.26 -1.73
N GLY A 116 18.21 -12.51 -1.34
CA GLY A 116 19.05 -13.23 -0.37
C GLY A 116 18.83 -12.86 1.10
N ILE A 117 18.57 -11.59 1.39
CA ILE A 117 18.26 -11.06 2.73
C ILE A 117 16.76 -10.80 2.93
N GLY A 118 15.96 -11.06 1.92
CA GLY A 118 14.51 -10.89 1.93
C GLY A 118 13.94 -11.27 0.57
N GLY A 119 12.64 -11.47 0.53
CA GLY A 119 11.93 -11.74 -0.70
C GLY A 119 10.45 -11.50 -0.54
N ALA A 120 9.81 -11.02 -1.61
CA ALA A 120 8.39 -10.73 -1.64
C ALA A 120 7.84 -10.91 -3.06
N PRO A 121 6.52 -11.16 -3.19
CA PRO A 121 5.87 -11.12 -4.48
C PRO A 121 5.80 -9.68 -5.02
N VAL A 122 5.80 -9.57 -6.34
CA VAL A 122 5.54 -8.32 -7.07
C VAL A 122 4.38 -8.57 -8.01
N LEU A 123 3.26 -7.90 -7.76
CA LEU A 123 2.04 -8.04 -8.55
C LEU A 123 2.14 -7.31 -9.89
N TYR A 124 1.62 -7.93 -10.94
CA TYR A 124 1.50 -7.30 -12.25
C TYR A 124 0.25 -7.78 -13.00
N ALA A 125 -0.14 -7.05 -14.04
CA ALA A 125 -1.27 -7.40 -14.88
C ALA A 125 -0.78 -7.89 -16.25
N ARG A 126 -0.99 -9.16 -16.58
CA ARG A 126 -0.70 -9.69 -17.92
C ARG A 126 -1.96 -9.86 -18.77
N LYS A 127 -1.81 -9.84 -20.09
CA LYS A 127 -2.89 -10.25 -20.98
C LYS A 127 -3.23 -11.73 -20.73
N ALA A 128 -4.50 -12.07 -20.62
CA ALA A 128 -4.92 -13.44 -20.33
C ALA A 128 -4.36 -14.48 -21.34
N VAL A 129 -4.15 -14.07 -22.58
CA VAL A 129 -3.61 -14.92 -23.65
C VAL A 129 -2.06 -14.96 -23.70
N ALA A 130 -1.37 -14.08 -22.94
CA ALA A 130 0.09 -14.07 -22.88
C ALA A 130 0.58 -15.04 -21.80
N PRO A 131 1.75 -15.68 -21.98
CA PRO A 131 2.37 -16.45 -20.92
C PRO A 131 2.72 -15.51 -19.75
N PRO A 132 2.79 -16.03 -18.52
CA PRO A 132 3.35 -15.28 -17.38
C PRO A 132 4.86 -15.03 -17.59
N TYR A 133 5.40 -14.01 -16.92
CA TYR A 133 6.84 -13.92 -16.74
C TYR A 133 7.32 -15.13 -15.94
N ARG A 134 8.47 -15.67 -16.32
CA ARG A 134 9.02 -16.84 -15.65
C ARG A 134 9.57 -16.49 -14.27
N ASN A 135 10.25 -15.33 -14.17
CA ASN A 135 10.89 -14.85 -12.95
C ASN A 135 10.98 -13.33 -12.91
N TYR A 136 11.53 -12.80 -11.83
CA TYR A 136 11.68 -11.36 -11.61
C TYR A 136 12.59 -10.69 -12.63
N SER A 137 13.70 -11.32 -13.03
CA SER A 137 14.61 -10.77 -14.05
C SER A 137 13.92 -10.59 -15.40
N GLU A 138 13.08 -11.55 -15.84
CA GLU A 138 12.30 -11.42 -17.07
C GLU A 138 11.29 -10.27 -16.97
N TYR A 139 10.61 -10.14 -15.82
CA TYR A 139 9.68 -9.03 -15.54
C TYR A 139 10.39 -7.68 -15.63
N ILE A 140 11.55 -7.51 -15.00
CA ILE A 140 12.32 -6.26 -15.05
C ILE A 140 12.84 -5.97 -16.47
N ALA A 141 13.28 -7.00 -17.20
CA ALA A 141 13.78 -6.84 -18.57
C ALA A 141 12.69 -6.47 -19.59
N ALA A 142 11.43 -6.80 -19.32
CA ALA A 142 10.32 -6.52 -20.23
C ALA A 142 9.95 -5.03 -20.29
N ASP A 143 10.19 -4.27 -19.21
CA ASP A 143 9.99 -2.83 -19.16
C ASP A 143 11.06 -2.20 -18.29
N SER A 144 11.84 -1.29 -18.86
CA SER A 144 12.92 -0.58 -18.17
C SER A 144 12.45 0.58 -17.28
N ALA A 145 11.15 0.72 -17.05
CA ALA A 145 10.63 1.74 -16.16
C ALA A 145 11.16 1.55 -14.74
N VAL A 146 11.74 2.61 -14.19
CA VAL A 146 12.36 2.59 -12.85
C VAL A 146 11.32 2.48 -11.74
N LYS A 147 10.08 2.93 -12.02
CA LYS A 147 8.98 2.94 -11.04
C LYS A 147 7.87 1.99 -11.50
N PRO A 148 7.40 1.10 -10.63
CA PRO A 148 6.31 0.17 -10.97
C PRO A 148 5.08 0.87 -11.54
N GLU A 149 4.69 2.02 -11.00
CA GLU A 149 3.47 2.74 -11.35
C GLU A 149 3.44 3.26 -12.80
N VAL A 150 4.61 3.44 -13.42
CA VAL A 150 4.70 3.88 -14.82
C VAL A 150 4.77 2.72 -15.82
N ARG A 151 4.95 1.48 -15.33
CA ARG A 151 4.98 0.29 -16.19
C ARG A 151 3.62 0.08 -16.88
N GLU A 152 3.67 -0.44 -18.12
CA GLU A 152 2.44 -0.80 -18.84
C GLU A 152 1.66 -1.94 -18.15
N ASP A 153 2.37 -2.83 -17.47
CA ASP A 153 1.81 -4.00 -16.78
C ASP A 153 1.56 -3.75 -15.28
N TYR A 154 1.62 -2.51 -14.80
CA TYR A 154 1.27 -2.18 -13.42
C TYR A 154 -0.20 -2.52 -13.14
N TYR A 155 -0.45 -3.41 -12.18
CA TYR A 155 -1.74 -4.07 -12.01
C TYR A 155 -2.88 -3.10 -11.68
N LEU A 156 -2.63 -2.05 -10.88
CA LEU A 156 -3.65 -1.07 -10.50
C LEU A 156 -4.27 -0.33 -11.70
N ARG A 157 -3.58 -0.28 -12.84
CA ARG A 157 -4.13 0.30 -14.07
C ARG A 157 -5.29 -0.48 -14.67
N TYR A 158 -5.50 -1.71 -14.22
CA TYR A 158 -6.47 -2.66 -14.78
C TYR A 158 -7.43 -3.22 -13.74
N ILE A 159 -7.37 -2.73 -12.52
CA ILE A 159 -8.35 -3.04 -11.48
C ILE A 159 -9.45 -2.00 -11.56
N GLU A 160 -10.68 -2.45 -11.78
CA GLU A 160 -11.89 -1.63 -11.79
C GLU A 160 -12.69 -1.93 -10.52
N THR A 161 -13.22 -0.88 -9.87
CA THR A 161 -14.17 -0.99 -8.76
C THR A 161 -15.59 -0.94 -9.28
N ASP A 162 -16.57 -1.40 -8.49
CA ASP A 162 -17.99 -1.21 -8.79
C ASP A 162 -18.48 0.25 -8.59
N GLY A 163 -17.57 1.17 -8.26
CA GLY A 163 -17.85 2.59 -8.03
C GLY A 163 -18.49 2.91 -6.68
N THR A 164 -18.67 1.91 -5.79
CA THR A 164 -19.21 2.10 -4.44
C THR A 164 -18.11 2.44 -3.43
N PRO A 165 -18.45 3.04 -2.28
CA PRO A 165 -17.49 3.24 -1.19
C PRO A 165 -16.80 1.94 -0.75
N GLU A 166 -17.54 0.83 -0.67
CA GLU A 166 -17.01 -0.48 -0.31
C GLU A 166 -16.05 -1.01 -1.38
N GLY A 167 -16.31 -0.75 -2.67
CA GLY A 167 -15.40 -1.13 -3.76
C GLY A 167 -14.07 -0.37 -3.66
N PHE A 168 -14.09 0.92 -3.35
CA PHE A 168 -12.87 1.69 -3.13
C PHE A 168 -12.13 1.29 -1.85
N PHE A 169 -12.86 0.87 -0.81
CA PHE A 169 -12.22 0.27 0.37
C PHE A 169 -11.51 -1.06 0.01
N GLN A 170 -12.15 -1.92 -0.78
CA GLN A 170 -11.52 -3.16 -1.27
C GLN A 170 -10.26 -2.88 -2.11
N LEU A 171 -10.28 -1.81 -2.93
CA LEU A 171 -9.09 -1.39 -3.70
C LEU A 171 -7.96 -0.93 -2.77
N ALA A 172 -8.27 -0.19 -1.71
CA ALA A 172 -7.27 0.22 -0.71
C ALA A 172 -6.72 -0.99 0.06
N LEU A 173 -7.56 -1.97 0.40
CA LEU A 173 -7.11 -3.23 1.02
C LEU A 173 -6.14 -3.98 0.10
N LEU A 174 -6.46 -4.13 -1.18
CA LEU A 174 -5.56 -4.75 -2.16
C LEU A 174 -4.24 -3.98 -2.29
N LEU A 175 -4.28 -2.65 -2.32
CA LEU A 175 -3.09 -1.80 -2.40
C LEU A 175 -2.16 -1.99 -1.18
N ILE A 176 -2.74 -2.08 0.02
CA ILE A 176 -2.00 -2.16 1.28
C ILE A 176 -1.49 -3.58 1.54
N GLN A 177 -2.30 -4.60 1.27
CA GLN A 177 -2.02 -5.98 1.70
C GLN A 177 -1.87 -6.99 0.55
N GLY A 178 -2.03 -6.57 -0.70
CA GLY A 178 -2.03 -7.49 -1.84
C GLY A 178 -0.69 -8.22 -2.06
N GLU A 179 0.41 -7.66 -1.60
CA GLU A 179 1.74 -8.27 -1.71
C GLU A 179 2.22 -8.89 -0.39
N GLN A 180 1.32 -9.11 0.60
CA GLN A 180 1.65 -9.67 1.90
C GLN A 180 1.46 -11.20 1.95
N PHE A 181 1.98 -11.92 0.97
CA PHE A 181 2.08 -13.38 0.99
C PHE A 181 3.50 -13.79 0.61
N TYR A 182 3.93 -14.97 1.03
CA TYR A 182 5.30 -15.46 0.76
C TYR A 182 6.40 -14.44 1.13
N GLN A 183 6.15 -13.62 2.14
CA GLN A 183 7.16 -12.69 2.62
C GLN A 183 8.28 -13.45 3.33
N PHE A 184 9.51 -13.15 2.96
CA PHE A 184 10.69 -13.80 3.53
C PHE A 184 11.61 -12.78 4.17
N TRP A 185 11.97 -13.03 5.44
CA TRP A 185 12.89 -12.26 6.27
C TRP A 185 12.64 -10.74 6.21
N HIS A 186 13.54 -9.95 5.56
CA HIS A 186 13.43 -8.48 5.55
C HIS A 186 12.16 -7.94 4.88
N ALA A 187 11.47 -8.74 4.08
CA ALA A 187 10.17 -8.36 3.55
C ALA A 187 9.07 -8.31 4.62
N ALA A 188 9.29 -8.93 5.80
CA ALA A 188 8.35 -8.86 6.92
C ALA A 188 8.13 -7.44 7.48
N TYR A 189 8.90 -6.43 7.02
CA TYR A 189 8.58 -5.03 7.26
C TYR A 189 7.33 -4.53 6.52
N ASN A 190 6.86 -5.24 5.50
CA ASN A 190 5.56 -5.01 4.87
C ASN A 190 4.47 -5.77 5.65
N ASP A 191 4.20 -5.33 6.87
CA ASP A 191 3.29 -5.96 7.84
C ASP A 191 2.02 -5.15 8.08
N ASP A 192 1.77 -4.11 7.30
CA ASP A 192 0.64 -3.20 7.43
C ASP A 192 -0.69 -3.97 7.54
N ALA A 193 -1.31 -3.93 8.71
CA ALA A 193 -2.60 -4.57 8.98
C ALA A 193 -3.68 -3.50 9.17
N ILE A 194 -4.74 -3.51 8.36
CA ILE A 194 -5.87 -2.61 8.54
C ILE A 194 -6.60 -3.02 9.82
N VAL A 195 -6.87 -2.03 10.68
CA VAL A 195 -7.62 -2.18 11.91
C VAL A 195 -8.83 -1.24 11.89
N SER A 196 -10.00 -1.76 12.24
CA SER A 196 -11.27 -1.03 12.11
C SER A 196 -11.93 -0.74 13.45
N ASP A 197 -11.46 -1.40 14.51
CA ASP A 197 -11.89 -1.21 15.89
C ASP A 197 -10.80 -1.64 16.90
N LEU A 198 -11.11 -1.57 18.19
CA LEU A 198 -10.16 -1.94 19.25
C LEU A 198 -9.95 -3.45 19.38
N GLU A 199 -10.85 -4.30 18.88
CA GLU A 199 -10.70 -5.75 18.86
C GLU A 199 -9.66 -6.15 17.81
N ASP A 200 -9.76 -5.59 16.60
CA ASP A 200 -8.75 -5.75 15.55
C ASP A 200 -7.38 -5.25 16.01
N ALA A 201 -7.35 -4.08 16.67
CA ALA A 201 -6.12 -3.51 17.20
C ALA A 201 -5.46 -4.41 18.25
N ARG A 202 -6.25 -4.99 19.15
CA ARG A 202 -5.77 -5.95 20.16
C ARG A 202 -5.23 -7.21 19.50
N ALA A 203 -5.95 -7.74 18.52
CA ALA A 203 -5.52 -8.93 17.78
C ALA A 203 -4.19 -8.70 17.06
N SER A 204 -4.00 -7.53 16.45
CA SER A 204 -2.76 -7.15 15.77
C SER A 204 -1.58 -7.04 16.74
N LEU A 205 -1.76 -6.42 17.91
CA LEU A 205 -0.72 -6.29 18.95
C LEU A 205 -0.33 -7.63 19.57
N GLY A 206 -1.26 -8.58 19.69
CA GLY A 206 -1.02 -9.89 20.32
C GLY A 206 -0.59 -10.98 19.34
N GLY A 207 -0.86 -10.80 18.05
CA GLY A 207 -0.69 -11.83 17.02
C GLY A 207 0.59 -11.73 16.20
N GLY A 208 1.38 -10.68 16.36
CA GLY A 208 2.64 -10.48 15.63
C GLY A 208 3.73 -11.45 16.09
N LEU A 209 4.79 -11.59 15.28
CA LEU A 209 6.00 -12.35 15.62
C LEU A 209 6.63 -11.88 16.95
N PHE A 210 6.31 -10.66 17.36
CA PHE A 210 6.91 -9.93 18.48
C PHE A 210 5.85 -9.31 19.40
N GLY A 211 4.75 -10.03 19.63
CA GLY A 211 3.59 -9.53 20.37
C GLY A 211 3.95 -8.77 21.63
N ALA A 212 3.30 -7.62 21.83
CA ALA A 212 3.46 -6.79 23.01
C ALA A 212 2.96 -7.51 24.27
N ASP A 213 3.55 -7.21 25.43
CA ASP A 213 3.04 -7.70 26.71
C ASP A 213 1.69 -7.05 27.07
N GLU A 214 0.88 -7.72 27.88
CA GLU A 214 -0.48 -7.27 28.20
C GLU A 214 -0.55 -5.83 28.79
N PRO A 215 0.35 -5.38 29.68
CA PRO A 215 0.35 -3.99 30.13
C PRO A 215 0.60 -2.99 29.01
N THR A 216 1.46 -3.30 28.06
CA THR A 216 1.75 -2.47 26.89
C THR A 216 0.53 -2.42 25.96
N VAL A 217 -0.10 -3.57 25.70
CA VAL A 217 -1.33 -3.66 24.90
C VAL A 217 -2.42 -2.76 25.48
N GLU A 218 -2.70 -2.86 26.80
CA GLU A 218 -3.74 -2.06 27.45
C GLU A 218 -3.44 -0.55 27.37
N ALA A 219 -2.19 -0.15 27.53
CA ALA A 219 -1.80 1.27 27.42
C ALA A 219 -2.00 1.81 25.98
N LEU A 220 -1.59 1.04 24.97
CA LEU A 220 -1.74 1.42 23.57
C LEU A 220 -3.21 1.50 23.17
N LEU A 221 -4.04 0.54 23.58
CA LEU A 221 -5.48 0.54 23.31
C LEU A 221 -6.22 1.68 24.01
N ALA A 222 -5.79 2.06 25.22
CA ALA A 222 -6.36 3.22 25.93
C ALA A 222 -6.07 4.55 25.19
N ASP A 223 -4.89 4.67 24.58
CA ASP A 223 -4.56 5.84 23.77
C ASP A 223 -5.26 5.79 22.40
N LEU A 224 -5.34 4.62 21.77
CA LEU A 224 -6.00 4.44 20.48
C LEU A 224 -7.52 4.65 20.55
N GLY A 225 -8.15 4.32 21.69
CA GLY A 225 -9.58 4.55 21.93
C GLY A 225 -10.03 6.01 21.92
N LYS A 226 -9.11 6.95 21.77
CA LYS A 226 -9.40 8.39 21.57
C LYS A 226 -9.70 8.74 20.11
N PHE A 227 -9.48 7.80 19.18
CA PHE A 227 -9.63 7.98 17.76
C PHE A 227 -10.75 7.11 17.21
N ASP A 228 -11.39 7.58 16.13
CA ASP A 228 -12.26 6.74 15.31
C ASP A 228 -11.39 5.89 14.38
N LEU A 229 -11.56 4.58 14.42
CA LEU A 229 -10.76 3.61 13.66
C LEU A 229 -11.50 3.11 12.42
N ALA A 230 -12.81 3.33 12.35
CA ALA A 230 -13.61 2.87 11.22
C ALA A 230 -13.08 3.47 9.90
N PRO A 231 -12.93 2.65 8.83
CA PRO A 231 -12.53 3.17 7.54
C PRO A 231 -13.54 4.16 6.99
N VAL A 232 -13.05 5.23 6.34
CA VAL A 232 -13.89 6.27 5.75
C VAL A 232 -13.57 6.41 4.28
N VAL A 233 -14.61 6.42 3.45
CA VAL A 233 -14.51 6.71 2.01
C VAL A 233 -15.26 8.00 1.72
N SER A 234 -14.54 8.97 1.19
CA SER A 234 -15.06 10.27 0.78
C SER A 234 -14.99 10.41 -0.73
N MET A 235 -16.09 10.79 -1.36
CA MET A 235 -16.19 10.90 -2.81
C MET A 235 -16.59 12.32 -3.21
N SER A 236 -15.96 12.85 -4.25
CA SER A 236 -16.24 14.18 -4.78
C SER A 236 -15.93 14.23 -6.27
N GLY A 237 -16.93 14.49 -7.11
CA GLY A 237 -16.71 14.60 -8.55
C GLY A 237 -15.91 13.41 -9.09
N ASP A 238 -14.68 13.70 -9.50
CA ASP A 238 -13.75 12.74 -10.11
C ASP A 238 -12.75 12.13 -9.10
N LEU A 239 -12.88 12.44 -7.80
CA LEU A 239 -11.93 12.02 -6.76
C LEU A 239 -12.57 11.13 -5.71
N VAL A 240 -11.77 10.22 -5.18
CA VAL A 240 -12.08 9.42 -4.01
C VAL A 240 -10.93 9.50 -3.03
N LYS A 241 -11.24 9.68 -1.75
CA LYS A 241 -10.29 9.55 -0.63
C LYS A 241 -10.72 8.37 0.23
N VAL A 242 -9.79 7.45 0.46
CA VAL A 242 -9.96 6.35 1.41
C VAL A 242 -9.05 6.60 2.61
N GLU A 243 -9.62 6.59 3.80
CA GLU A 243 -8.90 6.73 5.06
C GLU A 243 -9.06 5.43 5.86
N VAL A 244 -7.95 4.83 6.24
CA VAL A 244 -7.88 3.60 7.05
C VAL A 244 -6.88 3.80 8.18
N VAL A 245 -7.08 3.08 9.27
CA VAL A 245 -6.03 2.94 10.29
C VAL A 245 -5.31 1.63 10.03
N ILE A 246 -3.99 1.65 10.00
CA ILE A 246 -3.14 0.48 9.90
C ILE A 246 -2.31 0.33 11.17
N PHE A 247 -1.99 -0.90 11.50
CA PHE A 247 -0.98 -1.26 12.49
C PHE A 247 0.23 -1.85 11.80
N THR A 248 1.44 -1.50 12.27
CA THR A 248 2.70 -2.12 11.89
C THR A 248 3.59 -2.27 13.14
N ASP A 249 4.33 -3.37 13.24
CA ASP A 249 5.22 -3.67 14.36
C ASP A 249 6.32 -2.59 14.54
N TRP A 250 6.66 -1.85 13.47
CA TRP A 250 7.73 -0.84 13.45
C TRP A 250 7.28 0.61 13.45
N GLY A 251 5.99 0.88 13.53
CA GLY A 251 5.45 2.24 13.48
C GLY A 251 4.26 2.46 14.41
N GLY A 252 3.59 1.39 14.79
CA GLY A 252 2.38 1.43 15.60
C GLY A 252 1.13 1.69 14.76
N PHE A 253 0.17 2.43 15.34
CA PHE A 253 -1.09 2.75 14.67
C PHE A 253 -0.97 4.04 13.87
N VAL A 254 -1.21 3.94 12.58
CA VAL A 254 -1.04 5.02 11.61
C VAL A 254 -2.34 5.19 10.81
N ARG A 255 -2.88 6.38 10.73
CA ARG A 255 -3.95 6.71 9.78
C ARG A 255 -3.32 6.95 8.41
N ARG A 256 -3.71 6.15 7.43
CA ARG A 256 -3.31 6.31 6.03
C ARG A 256 -4.47 6.89 5.24
N SER A 257 -4.21 7.92 4.46
CA SER A 257 -5.18 8.61 3.60
C SER A 257 -4.68 8.51 2.16
N ILE A 258 -5.48 7.91 1.29
CA ILE A 258 -5.16 7.68 -0.12
C ILE A 258 -6.17 8.43 -0.97
N VAL A 259 -5.72 9.40 -1.75
CA VAL A 259 -6.54 10.13 -2.72
C VAL A 259 -6.26 9.59 -4.11
N MET A 260 -7.31 9.20 -4.82
CA MET A 260 -7.21 8.62 -6.15
C MET A 260 -8.28 9.16 -7.09
N GLU A 261 -8.07 9.01 -8.40
CA GLU A 261 -9.10 9.25 -9.39
C GLU A 261 -10.22 8.22 -9.24
N LYS A 262 -11.46 8.67 -9.38
CA LYS A 262 -12.64 7.80 -9.31
C LYS A 262 -12.75 6.88 -10.51
N GLU A 263 -12.39 7.38 -11.69
CA GLU A 263 -12.43 6.63 -12.92
C GLU A 263 -11.16 5.80 -13.12
N LEU A 264 -11.28 4.67 -13.81
CA LEU A 264 -10.13 3.86 -14.21
C LEU A 264 -9.13 4.73 -15.01
N PRO A 265 -7.82 4.67 -14.70
CA PRO A 265 -7.08 3.64 -13.96
C PRO A 265 -6.96 3.86 -12.45
N HIS A 266 -7.77 4.67 -11.82
CA HIS A 266 -7.72 4.98 -10.39
C HIS A 266 -6.32 5.47 -9.95
N LEU A 267 -5.75 6.44 -10.68
CA LEU A 267 -4.42 6.97 -10.37
C LEU A 267 -4.36 7.51 -8.95
N ILE A 268 -3.39 7.04 -8.19
CA ILE A 268 -3.12 7.58 -6.86
C ILE A 268 -2.48 8.95 -7.04
N LEU A 269 -3.14 9.99 -6.54
CA LEU A 269 -2.73 11.37 -6.63
C LEU A 269 -1.97 11.83 -5.38
N GLU A 270 -2.38 11.30 -4.24
CA GLU A 270 -1.78 11.65 -2.96
C GLU A 270 -1.90 10.48 -1.97
N GLU A 271 -0.86 10.30 -1.16
CA GLU A 271 -0.86 9.42 -0.01
C GLU A 271 -0.27 10.17 1.18
N ARG A 272 -0.98 10.14 2.31
CA ARG A 272 -0.55 10.76 3.57
C ARG A 272 -0.63 9.75 4.70
N SER A 273 0.29 9.88 5.67
CA SER A 273 0.30 9.08 6.88
C SER A 273 0.41 9.96 8.11
N GLU A 274 -0.43 9.68 9.13
CA GLU A 274 -0.45 10.33 10.43
C GLU A 274 -0.29 9.27 11.51
N VAL A 275 0.76 9.37 12.34
CA VAL A 275 0.93 8.46 13.48
C VAL A 275 -0.07 8.82 14.57
N LEU A 276 -0.98 7.91 14.90
CA LEU A 276 -1.98 8.06 15.96
C LEU A 276 -1.42 7.64 17.30
N VAL A 277 -0.85 6.43 17.37
CA VAL A 277 -0.23 5.86 18.57
C VAL A 277 1.05 5.15 18.15
N PRO A 278 2.23 5.67 18.53
CA PRO A 278 3.49 5.06 18.14
C PRO A 278 3.74 3.75 18.91
N TYR A 279 4.29 2.76 18.20
CA TYR A 279 4.80 1.52 18.76
C TYR A 279 6.03 1.08 17.95
N ASP A 280 6.94 0.39 18.60
CA ASP A 280 8.11 -0.22 17.99
C ASP A 280 8.40 -1.53 18.75
N CYS A 281 8.38 -2.64 18.05
CA CYS A 281 8.66 -3.95 18.61
C CYS A 281 10.11 -4.11 19.12
N GLY A 282 11.00 -3.15 18.81
CA GLY A 282 12.40 -3.14 19.26
C GLY A 282 13.31 -4.09 18.47
N ILE A 283 12.82 -4.70 17.38
CA ILE A 283 13.58 -5.64 16.58
C ILE A 283 13.99 -4.98 15.27
N MET A 284 15.26 -5.14 14.91
CA MET A 284 15.81 -4.74 13.63
C MET A 284 16.41 -5.97 12.96
N PHE A 285 16.07 -6.18 11.70
CA PHE A 285 16.66 -7.22 10.86
C PHE A 285 17.96 -6.75 10.18
#